data_7b8690e5a6147b843f0ed684d4e1123e
#
_entry.id   7b8690e5a6147b843f0ed684d4e1123e
#
_cell.length_a   1.000
_cell.length_b   1.000
_cell.length_c   1.000
_cell.angle_alpha   90.00
_cell.angle_beta   90.00
_cell.angle_gamma   90.00
#
_symmetry.space_group_name_H-M   'P 1'
#
loop_
_entity.id
_entity.type
_entity.pdbx_description
1 polymer ?
#
loop_
_entity_poly.entity_id
_entity_poly.type
_entity_poly.pdbx_seq_one_letter_code
_entity_poly.pdbx_strand_id
1 'polypeptide(L)'
;MDVPSASSAVAAAAPASRMDLPLFREIPGHHAPTPFYLTDDMYGGLCLELAGGELSDKVGKPVADPHTHECPEIYLLLSPNPGGGVIEVVADGRHHTLTSPATFFIPAGTVHHFVTRKAEPGTYCLGLLLTGSTRR
;
A
#
# COMPACT_ATOMS: atom_id res chain seq x y z
N MET A 1 -24.01 -7.76 22.44
CA MET A 1 -23.23 -6.53 22.27
C MET A 1 -21.86 -6.87 21.71
N ASP A 2 -21.54 -6.26 20.60
CA ASP A 2 -20.23 -6.50 19.99
C ASP A 2 -19.15 -5.79 20.76
N VAL A 3 -18.05 -6.50 20.96
CA VAL A 3 -16.87 -5.94 21.59
C VAL A 3 -15.89 -5.55 20.47
N PRO A 4 -15.36 -4.32 20.46
CA PRO A 4 -14.37 -3.96 19.47
C PRO A 4 -13.19 -4.93 19.50
N SER A 5 -12.54 -5.14 18.38
CA SER A 5 -11.30 -5.88 18.34
C SER A 5 -10.26 -5.20 19.26
N ALA A 6 -9.33 -5.96 19.79
CA ALA A 6 -8.29 -5.40 20.66
C ALA A 6 -7.52 -4.29 19.95
N SER A 7 -7.20 -4.44 18.65
CA SER A 7 -6.51 -3.42 17.87
C SER A 7 -7.31 -2.12 17.76
N SER A 8 -8.62 -2.23 17.44
CA SER A 8 -9.48 -1.04 17.34
C SER A 8 -9.62 -0.33 18.68
N ALA A 9 -9.83 -1.09 19.76
CA ALA A 9 -9.95 -0.50 21.09
C ALA A 9 -8.67 0.21 21.51
N VAL A 10 -7.49 -0.39 21.25
CA VAL A 10 -6.19 0.21 21.59
C VAL A 10 -5.96 1.47 20.77
N ALA A 11 -6.23 1.43 19.45
CA ALA A 11 -6.08 2.61 18.59
C ALA A 11 -7.00 3.75 19.04
N ALA A 12 -8.27 3.41 19.40
CA ALA A 12 -9.22 4.41 19.86
C ALA A 12 -8.81 5.07 21.19
N ALA A 13 -8.02 4.35 22.03
CA ALA A 13 -7.54 4.87 23.31
C ALA A 13 -6.26 5.69 23.19
N ALA A 14 -5.58 5.66 22.04
CA ALA A 14 -4.35 6.42 21.85
C ALA A 14 -4.64 7.92 21.80
N PRO A 15 -3.76 8.77 22.37
CA PRO A 15 -3.95 10.22 22.27
C PRO A 15 -3.72 10.69 20.83
N ALA A 16 -4.30 11.84 20.50
CA ALA A 16 -3.99 12.50 19.24
C ALA A 16 -2.49 12.80 19.20
N SER A 17 -1.82 12.33 18.15
CA SER A 17 -0.37 12.40 18.06
C SER A 17 0.07 12.26 16.60
N ARG A 18 1.36 12.49 16.36
CA ARG A 18 1.95 12.35 15.03
C ARG A 18 3.18 11.47 15.11
N MET A 19 3.58 10.96 13.96
CA MET A 19 4.82 10.24 13.75
C MET A 19 5.71 10.98 12.77
N ASP A 20 7.02 10.85 12.91
CA ASP A 20 7.97 11.33 11.91
C ASP A 20 8.10 10.29 10.81
N LEU A 21 7.68 10.66 9.59
CA LEU A 21 7.53 9.74 8.46
C LEU A 21 8.34 10.19 7.25
N PRO A 22 8.63 9.26 6.31
CA PRO A 22 8.29 7.85 6.35
C PRO A 22 9.27 7.03 7.17
N LEU A 23 8.84 5.83 7.60
CA LEU A 23 9.73 4.80 8.12
C LEU A 23 10.14 3.89 6.98
N PHE A 24 11.45 3.70 6.77
CA PHE A 24 11.93 2.85 5.69
C PHE A 24 12.19 1.44 6.21
N ARG A 25 11.70 0.44 5.46
CA ARG A 25 11.94 -0.97 5.75
C ARG A 25 12.42 -1.68 4.50
N GLU A 26 13.40 -2.58 4.66
CA GLU A 26 13.78 -3.49 3.61
C GLU A 26 12.79 -4.66 3.59
N ILE A 27 12.15 -4.84 2.44
CA ILE A 27 11.16 -5.90 2.22
C ILE A 27 11.71 -6.84 1.16
N PRO A 28 11.72 -8.17 1.40
CA PRO A 28 12.20 -9.12 0.40
C PRO A 28 11.47 -8.93 -0.95
N GLY A 29 12.23 -8.98 -2.04
CA GLY A 29 11.70 -8.79 -3.39
C GLY A 29 11.48 -7.36 -3.81
N HIS A 30 11.63 -6.38 -2.91
CA HIS A 30 11.58 -4.96 -3.26
C HIS A 30 12.97 -4.46 -3.62
N HIS A 31 13.06 -3.60 -4.62
CA HIS A 31 14.34 -3.17 -5.21
C HIS A 31 14.99 -2.01 -4.45
N ALA A 32 14.30 -1.43 -3.49
CA ALA A 32 14.79 -0.37 -2.63
C ALA A 32 14.05 -0.43 -1.29
N PRO A 33 14.56 0.24 -0.24
CA PRO A 33 13.82 0.34 1.01
C PRO A 33 12.41 0.92 0.77
N THR A 34 11.42 0.31 1.38
CA THR A 34 10.02 0.70 1.20
C THR A 34 9.63 1.73 2.24
N PRO A 35 9.09 2.89 1.85
CA PRO A 35 8.59 3.87 2.81
C PRO A 35 7.24 3.44 3.36
N PHE A 36 7.14 3.42 4.70
CA PHE A 36 5.91 3.12 5.42
C PHE A 36 5.37 4.40 6.07
N TYR A 37 4.08 4.59 5.98
CA TYR A 37 3.37 5.72 6.59
C TYR A 37 2.51 5.28 7.76
N LEU A 38 2.02 4.04 7.75
CA LEU A 38 1.35 3.39 8.87
C LEU A 38 1.88 1.98 9.00
N THR A 39 2.17 1.58 10.24
CA THR A 39 2.46 0.19 10.59
C THR A 39 1.46 -0.26 11.64
N ASP A 40 1.25 -1.56 11.75
CA ASP A 40 0.18 -2.09 12.61
C ASP A 40 0.46 -1.91 14.11
N ASP A 41 1.67 -1.53 14.49
CA ASP A 41 2.03 -1.23 15.89
C ASP A 41 1.93 0.26 16.26
N MET A 42 1.62 1.13 15.28
CA MET A 42 1.47 2.57 15.55
C MET A 42 0.19 2.88 16.35
N TYR A 43 0.23 3.98 17.09
CA TYR A 43 -0.92 4.56 17.80
C TYR A 43 -1.62 3.56 18.72
N GLY A 44 -0.86 2.66 19.33
CA GLY A 44 -1.39 1.64 20.22
C GLY A 44 -1.91 0.39 19.54
N GLY A 45 -1.84 0.33 18.22
CA GLY A 45 -2.23 -0.83 17.43
C GLY A 45 -3.25 -0.50 16.36
N LEU A 46 -2.92 -0.86 15.13
CA LEU A 46 -3.79 -0.70 13.97
C LEU A 46 -4.06 -2.08 13.37
N CYS A 47 -5.12 -2.19 12.55
CA CYS A 47 -5.42 -3.42 11.81
C CYS A 47 -4.96 -3.32 10.36
N LEU A 48 -4.02 -2.44 10.05
CA LEU A 48 -3.57 -2.17 8.70
C LEU A 48 -2.16 -1.63 8.68
N GLU A 49 -1.56 -1.68 7.50
CA GLU A 49 -0.30 -0.99 7.20
C GLU A 49 -0.45 -0.20 5.90
N LEU A 50 0.23 0.91 5.77
CA LEU A 50 0.22 1.75 4.58
C LEU A 50 1.65 2.03 4.18
N ALA A 51 2.01 1.61 2.96
CA ALA A 51 3.34 1.77 2.41
C ALA A 51 3.26 2.16 0.93
N GLY A 52 4.32 2.72 0.40
CA GLY A 52 4.40 3.07 -1.00
C GLY A 52 5.14 4.38 -1.17
N GLY A 53 5.21 4.86 -2.40
CA GLY A 53 6.01 6.05 -2.66
C GLY A 53 5.65 6.77 -3.93
N GLU A 54 6.40 7.82 -4.15
CA GLU A 54 6.32 8.66 -5.33
C GLU A 54 6.94 7.92 -6.53
N LEU A 55 6.30 8.02 -7.69
CA LEU A 55 6.60 7.18 -8.84
C LEU A 55 7.29 7.89 -10.00
N SER A 56 7.55 9.20 -9.93
CA SER A 56 8.01 9.94 -11.10
C SER A 56 9.38 9.48 -11.62
N ASP A 57 10.21 8.89 -10.76
CA ASP A 57 11.49 8.31 -11.16
C ASP A 57 11.44 6.79 -11.38
N LYS A 58 10.25 6.21 -11.38
CA LYS A 58 10.05 4.75 -11.48
C LYS A 58 9.44 4.30 -12.81
N VAL A 59 9.23 5.21 -13.74
CA VAL A 59 8.57 4.88 -15.02
C VAL A 59 9.34 3.79 -15.75
N GLY A 60 8.62 2.76 -16.18
CA GLY A 60 9.19 1.60 -16.87
C GLY A 60 9.82 0.56 -15.98
N LYS A 61 9.81 0.75 -14.66
CA LYS A 61 10.47 -0.15 -13.71
C LYS A 61 9.48 -0.68 -12.68
N PRO A 62 9.51 -1.98 -12.36
CA PRO A 62 8.78 -2.49 -11.22
C PRO A 62 9.51 -2.07 -9.93
N VAL A 63 8.75 -1.77 -8.88
CA VAL A 63 9.33 -1.47 -7.55
C VAL A 63 9.61 -2.76 -6.77
N ALA A 64 8.99 -3.85 -7.17
CA ALA A 64 9.13 -5.15 -6.52
C ALA A 64 8.96 -6.27 -7.54
N ASP A 65 9.54 -7.43 -7.22
CA ASP A 65 9.27 -8.66 -7.95
C ASP A 65 7.83 -9.12 -7.67
N PRO A 66 7.24 -9.96 -8.55
CA PRO A 66 5.96 -10.58 -8.24
C PRO A 66 6.00 -11.30 -6.91
N HIS A 67 4.98 -11.06 -6.07
CA HIS A 67 4.92 -11.58 -4.71
C HIS A 67 3.48 -11.73 -4.25
N THR A 68 3.31 -12.36 -3.08
CA THR A 68 2.01 -12.52 -2.44
C THR A 68 2.06 -12.00 -1.01
N HIS A 69 0.88 -11.71 -0.46
CA HIS A 69 0.70 -11.42 0.95
C HIS A 69 -0.37 -12.33 1.54
N GLU A 70 -0.29 -12.59 2.84
CA GLU A 70 -1.31 -13.34 3.56
C GLU A 70 -2.58 -12.53 3.81
N CYS A 71 -2.51 -11.21 3.64
CA CYS A 71 -3.63 -10.30 3.80
C CYS A 71 -4.00 -9.65 2.47
N PRO A 72 -5.24 -9.17 2.32
CA PRO A 72 -5.60 -8.38 1.14
C PRO A 72 -4.84 -7.07 1.11
N GLU A 73 -4.66 -6.53 -0.09
CA GLU A 73 -4.04 -5.24 -0.31
C GLU A 73 -4.91 -4.38 -1.23
N ILE A 74 -4.91 -3.08 -0.97
CA ILE A 74 -5.55 -2.12 -1.87
C ILE A 74 -4.48 -1.16 -2.37
N TYR A 75 -4.29 -1.08 -3.68
CA TYR A 75 -3.51 -0.01 -4.28
C TYR A 75 -4.35 1.25 -4.37
N LEU A 76 -3.76 2.37 -3.98
CA LEU A 76 -4.33 3.70 -4.15
C LEU A 76 -3.37 4.51 -5.00
N LEU A 77 -3.80 4.85 -6.22
CA LEU A 77 -3.00 5.64 -7.18
C LEU A 77 -3.53 7.06 -7.21
N LEU A 78 -2.70 8.00 -6.81
CA LEU A 78 -3.03 9.43 -6.75
C LEU A 78 -1.98 10.25 -7.50
N SER A 79 -2.44 11.34 -8.09
CA SER A 79 -1.56 12.32 -8.75
C SER A 79 -2.15 13.73 -8.59
N PRO A 80 -1.33 14.79 -8.76
CA PRO A 80 -1.85 16.17 -8.67
C PRO A 80 -2.96 16.44 -9.66
N ASN A 81 -2.88 15.86 -10.86
CA ASN A 81 -3.92 16.01 -11.88
C ASN A 81 -4.49 14.65 -12.24
N PRO A 82 -5.82 14.55 -12.49
CA PRO A 82 -6.39 13.30 -12.98
C PRO A 82 -5.69 12.84 -14.26
N GLY A 83 -5.34 11.56 -14.32
CA GLY A 83 -4.60 11.01 -15.46
C GLY A 83 -3.10 11.26 -15.42
N GLY A 84 -2.59 11.97 -14.41
CA GLY A 84 -1.15 12.22 -14.27
C GLY A 84 -0.33 10.97 -13.93
N GLY A 85 -0.97 9.92 -13.45
CA GLY A 85 -0.33 8.65 -13.16
C GLY A 85 -1.03 7.49 -13.83
N VAL A 86 -0.25 6.57 -14.40
CA VAL A 86 -0.76 5.32 -14.99
C VAL A 86 0.16 4.20 -14.55
N ILE A 87 -0.41 3.16 -13.96
CA ILE A 87 0.31 1.94 -13.64
C ILE A 87 -0.36 0.75 -14.31
N GLU A 88 0.44 -0.26 -14.61
CA GLU A 88 -0.05 -1.55 -15.05
C GLU A 88 0.14 -2.55 -13.93
N VAL A 89 -0.94 -3.05 -13.38
CA VAL A 89 -0.92 -4.08 -12.34
C VAL A 89 -1.04 -5.44 -13.00
N VAL A 90 -0.16 -6.35 -12.63
CA VAL A 90 -0.28 -7.75 -13.00
C VAL A 90 -0.70 -8.51 -11.76
N ALA A 91 -1.89 -9.06 -11.80
CA ALA A 91 -2.46 -9.80 -10.68
C ALA A 91 -2.95 -11.15 -11.19
N ASP A 92 -2.40 -12.22 -10.64
CA ASP A 92 -2.73 -13.59 -11.03
C ASP A 92 -2.59 -13.80 -12.54
N GLY A 93 -1.52 -13.23 -13.12
CA GLY A 93 -1.22 -13.30 -14.55
C GLY A 93 -2.06 -12.39 -15.43
N ARG A 94 -2.98 -11.62 -14.89
CA ARG A 94 -3.85 -10.72 -15.66
C ARG A 94 -3.37 -9.28 -15.53
N HIS A 95 -3.40 -8.54 -16.65
CA HIS A 95 -2.95 -7.16 -16.72
C HIS A 95 -4.12 -6.20 -16.56
N HIS A 96 -3.94 -5.21 -15.67
CA HIS A 96 -4.94 -4.18 -15.41
C HIS A 96 -4.27 -2.81 -15.48
N THR A 97 -4.78 -1.94 -16.33
CA THR A 97 -4.28 -0.56 -16.43
C THR A 97 -5.09 0.34 -15.51
N LEU A 98 -4.41 1.01 -14.58
CA LEU A 98 -5.03 1.97 -13.68
C LEU A 98 -4.56 3.38 -14.06
N THR A 99 -5.51 4.29 -14.16
CA THR A 99 -5.26 5.71 -14.40
C THR A 99 -5.73 6.48 -13.18
N SER A 100 -4.88 7.37 -12.66
CA SER A 100 -5.18 8.12 -11.44
C SER A 100 -6.35 9.09 -11.59
N PRO A 101 -7.19 9.27 -10.56
CA PRO A 101 -7.18 8.54 -9.30
C PRO A 101 -7.82 7.16 -9.44
N ALA A 102 -7.28 6.16 -8.76
CA ALA A 102 -7.80 4.81 -8.87
C ALA A 102 -7.48 3.99 -7.61
N THR A 103 -8.31 2.99 -7.36
CA THR A 103 -8.02 1.95 -6.38
C THR A 103 -8.11 0.59 -7.06
N PHE A 104 -7.36 -0.37 -6.53
CA PHE A 104 -7.37 -1.73 -7.04
C PHE A 104 -7.22 -2.71 -5.88
N PHE A 105 -8.18 -3.62 -5.78
CA PHE A 105 -8.19 -4.60 -4.70
C PHE A 105 -7.46 -5.88 -5.12
N ILE A 106 -6.57 -6.34 -4.25
CA ILE A 106 -5.81 -7.58 -4.45
C ILE A 106 -6.16 -8.54 -3.32
N PRO A 107 -6.85 -9.66 -3.61
CA PRO A 107 -7.14 -10.65 -2.58
C PRO A 107 -5.86 -11.25 -1.99
N ALA A 108 -5.96 -11.71 -0.76
CA ALA A 108 -4.86 -12.44 -0.12
C ALA A 108 -4.43 -13.63 -0.99
N GLY A 109 -3.12 -13.86 -1.07
CA GLY A 109 -2.56 -14.98 -1.82
C GLY A 109 -2.45 -14.77 -3.32
N THR A 110 -2.90 -13.63 -3.85
CA THR A 110 -2.78 -13.32 -5.28
C THR A 110 -1.36 -12.87 -5.61
N VAL A 111 -0.71 -13.54 -6.55
CA VAL A 111 0.61 -13.11 -7.04
C VAL A 111 0.45 -11.82 -7.82
N HIS A 112 1.18 -10.78 -7.44
CA HIS A 112 1.01 -9.46 -8.03
C HIS A 112 2.28 -8.63 -8.00
N HIS A 113 2.34 -7.66 -8.90
CA HIS A 113 3.27 -6.54 -8.90
C HIS A 113 2.70 -5.47 -9.85
N PHE A 114 3.36 -4.32 -9.94
CA PHE A 114 2.97 -3.32 -10.93
C PHE A 114 4.20 -2.66 -11.55
N VAL A 115 3.98 -2.09 -12.73
CA VAL A 115 4.97 -1.28 -13.44
C VAL A 115 4.35 0.09 -13.70
N THR A 116 5.11 1.14 -13.39
CA THR A 116 4.69 2.52 -13.66
C THR A 116 4.84 2.82 -15.16
N ARG A 117 3.77 3.28 -15.80
CA ARG A 117 3.78 3.64 -17.21
C ARG A 117 3.88 5.14 -17.43
N LYS A 118 3.29 5.93 -16.52
CA LYS A 118 3.31 7.38 -16.56
C LYS A 118 3.23 7.87 -15.12
N ALA A 119 4.01 8.90 -14.79
CA ALA A 119 3.93 9.51 -13.47
C ALA A 119 4.43 10.94 -13.53
N GLU A 120 3.51 11.90 -13.43
CA GLU A 120 3.90 13.28 -13.21
C GLU A 120 4.49 13.42 -11.80
N PRO A 121 5.33 14.43 -11.53
CA PRO A 121 5.81 14.67 -10.17
C PRO A 121 4.65 14.80 -9.19
N GLY A 122 4.75 14.10 -8.05
CA GLY A 122 3.68 14.03 -7.06
C GLY A 122 2.70 12.87 -7.28
N THR A 123 2.98 11.96 -8.20
CA THR A 123 2.21 10.73 -8.36
C THR A 123 2.66 9.71 -7.34
N TYR A 124 1.70 9.20 -6.55
CA TYR A 124 1.96 8.18 -5.53
C TYR A 124 1.14 6.94 -5.79
N CYS A 125 1.75 5.79 -5.61
CA CYS A 125 1.03 4.52 -5.43
C CYS A 125 1.25 4.06 -4.00
N LEU A 126 0.17 3.98 -3.23
CA LEU A 126 0.19 3.53 -1.85
C LEU A 126 -0.49 2.17 -1.76
N GLY A 127 0.12 1.26 -1.03
CA GLY A 127 -0.45 -0.05 -0.75
C GLY A 127 -1.00 -0.07 0.67
N LEU A 128 -2.30 -0.29 0.80
CA LEU A 128 -2.96 -0.49 2.08
C LEU A 128 -3.09 -1.98 2.33
N LEU A 129 -2.33 -2.48 3.31
CA LEU A 129 -2.35 -3.89 3.71
C LEU A 129 -3.35 -4.06 4.85
N LEU A 130 -4.36 -4.89 4.64
CA LEU A 130 -5.42 -5.12 5.62
C LEU A 130 -5.01 -6.25 6.58
N THR A 131 -3.96 -6.01 7.36
CA THR A 131 -3.35 -7.04 8.21
C THR A 131 -4.29 -7.63 9.24
N GLY A 132 -5.27 -6.85 9.72
CA GLY A 132 -6.26 -7.33 10.66
C GLY A 132 -7.17 -8.42 10.11
N SER A 133 -7.33 -8.52 8.78
CA SER A 133 -8.20 -9.50 8.16
C SER A 133 -7.65 -10.92 8.23
N THR A 134 -6.36 -11.10 8.56
CA THR A 134 -5.75 -12.42 8.70
C THR A 134 -5.80 -12.96 10.12
N ARG A 135 -6.30 -12.15 11.07
CA ARG A 135 -6.32 -12.49 12.50
C ARG A 135 -7.68 -13.02 12.91
N ARG A 136 -7.96 -14.24 12.51
CA ARG A 136 -9.26 -14.84 12.75
C ARG A 136 -9.19 -16.08 13.59
#